data_1a7b9cb3496080f1a4b4ccffbd5232b0
#
_entry.id   1a7b9cb3496080f1a4b4ccffbd5232b0
#
_cell.length_a   1.000
_cell.length_b   1.000
_cell.length_c   1.000
_cell.angle_alpha   90.00
_cell.angle_beta   90.00
_cell.angle_gamma   90.00
#
_symmetry.space_group_name_H-M   'P 1'
#
loop_
_entity.id
_entity.type
_entity.pdbx_description
1 polymer ?
#
loop_
_entity_poly.entity_id
_entity_poly.type
_entity_poly.pdbx_seq_one_letter_code
_entity_poly.pdbx_strand_id
1 'polypeptide(L)'
;SSAWAPPGPRLRDYIRCMRAIWDAWQNDAPANYEGEFYRFTLLNPPSSPGPNEHAKIDVVISAVNPFNARLAGEECDGIAIHGFSTFRYTREVLIPIVVAGAERVGRDPSTLHFRGGGFVVTGRDEEELSRARENARRRLSYYGSTRSYAKVMGLHGWVDEAAHLHRLSVEGKWDEMVPTVTDEMLDEFCVIGTWDELPARMREKYAGINTEVSFGAQASNPDEEAQIKEIIAELKTIPTVGEA
;
A
#
# COMPACT_ATOMS: atom_id res chain seq x y z
N SER A 1 7.80 25.37 -16.53
CA SER A 1 8.28 24.13 -15.86
C SER A 1 8.52 24.45 -14.40
N SER A 2 7.77 23.82 -13.49
CA SER A 2 8.05 23.95 -12.06
C SER A 2 9.42 23.38 -11.75
N ALA A 3 10.25 24.11 -10.98
CA ALA A 3 11.53 23.60 -10.51
C ALA A 3 11.32 22.26 -9.77
N TRP A 4 12.33 21.38 -9.87
CA TRP A 4 12.31 20.12 -9.12
C TRP A 4 12.27 20.42 -7.61
N ALA A 5 11.41 19.71 -6.89
CA ALA A 5 11.31 19.81 -5.43
C ALA A 5 11.20 18.40 -4.82
N PRO A 6 11.62 18.21 -3.55
CA PRO A 6 11.48 16.94 -2.86
C PRO A 6 10.02 16.47 -2.86
N PRO A 7 9.74 15.22 -3.28
CA PRO A 7 8.36 14.76 -3.48
C PRO A 7 7.54 14.71 -2.19
N GLY A 8 8.15 14.40 -1.05
CA GLY A 8 7.45 14.28 0.22
C GLY A 8 6.83 15.59 0.72
N PRO A 9 7.60 16.69 0.91
CA PRO A 9 7.05 18.00 1.26
C PRO A 9 6.00 18.48 0.26
N ARG A 10 6.24 18.26 -1.04
CA ARG A 10 5.28 18.63 -2.08
C ARG A 10 3.96 17.84 -1.97
N LEU A 11 4.02 16.55 -1.66
CA LEU A 11 2.83 15.72 -1.41
C LEU A 11 2.05 16.23 -0.20
N ARG A 12 2.73 16.61 0.88
CA ARG A 12 2.10 17.21 2.07
C ARG A 12 1.33 18.47 1.71
N ASP A 13 1.95 19.36 1.00
CA ASP A 13 1.34 20.64 0.58
C ASP A 13 0.16 20.40 -0.37
N TYR A 14 0.27 19.42 -1.26
CA TYR A 14 -0.82 18.99 -2.15
C TYR A 14 -2.04 18.50 -1.36
N ILE A 15 -1.84 17.65 -0.36
CA ILE A 15 -2.92 17.12 0.49
C ILE A 15 -3.64 18.26 1.22
N ARG A 16 -2.88 19.20 1.79
CA ARG A 16 -3.44 20.36 2.49
C ARG A 16 -4.23 21.26 1.56
N CYS A 17 -3.70 21.54 0.38
CA CYS A 17 -4.39 22.33 -0.63
C CYS A 17 -5.68 21.65 -1.08
N MET A 18 -5.65 20.35 -1.34
CA MET A 18 -6.82 19.57 -1.72
C MET A 18 -7.91 19.59 -0.64
N ARG A 19 -7.54 19.43 0.65
CA ARG A 19 -8.48 19.53 1.77
C ARG A 19 -9.07 20.94 1.89
N ALA A 20 -8.29 21.98 1.67
CA ALA A 20 -8.79 23.37 1.65
C ALA A 20 -9.80 23.61 0.51
N ILE A 21 -9.59 23.01 -0.67
CA ILE A 21 -10.57 23.05 -1.77
C ILE A 21 -11.87 22.36 -1.37
N TRP A 22 -11.80 21.16 -0.78
CA TRP A 22 -12.99 20.43 -0.36
C TRP A 22 -13.74 21.15 0.77
N ASP A 23 -13.02 21.77 1.70
CA ASP A 23 -13.62 22.57 2.76
C ASP A 23 -14.38 23.80 2.20
N ALA A 24 -13.79 24.47 1.20
CA ALA A 24 -14.45 25.56 0.51
C ALA A 24 -15.72 25.10 -0.22
N TRP A 25 -15.74 23.91 -0.81
CA TRP A 25 -16.94 23.38 -1.47
C TRP A 25 -18.01 22.91 -0.50
N GLN A 26 -17.60 22.25 0.59
CA GLN A 26 -18.51 21.58 1.51
C GLN A 26 -19.07 22.54 2.58
N ASN A 27 -18.24 23.47 3.08
CA ASN A 27 -18.52 24.30 4.23
C ASN A 27 -18.52 25.81 3.91
N ASP A 28 -18.49 26.16 2.63
CA ASP A 28 -18.38 27.57 2.15
C ASP A 28 -17.18 28.30 2.79
N ALA A 29 -16.10 27.57 3.04
CA ALA A 29 -14.87 28.13 3.60
C ALA A 29 -14.17 29.05 2.59
N PRO A 30 -13.44 30.10 3.02
CA PRO A 30 -12.72 30.97 2.12
C PRO A 30 -11.66 30.25 1.29
N ALA A 31 -11.56 30.57 0.01
CA ALA A 31 -10.46 30.14 -0.85
C ALA A 31 -9.18 30.92 -0.50
N ASN A 32 -8.46 30.53 0.55
CA ASN A 32 -7.34 31.28 1.11
C ASN A 32 -6.09 30.41 1.41
N TYR A 33 -5.98 29.23 0.77
CA TYR A 33 -4.82 28.38 0.97
C TYR A 33 -3.60 28.90 0.22
N GLU A 34 -2.51 29.17 0.92
CA GLU A 34 -1.20 29.53 0.38
C GLU A 34 -0.12 28.61 0.97
N GLY A 35 0.21 27.55 0.24
CA GLY A 35 1.28 26.62 0.58
C GLY A 35 2.62 26.94 -0.10
N GLU A 36 3.61 26.10 0.18
CA GLU A 36 4.94 26.25 -0.44
C GLU A 36 4.92 25.97 -1.96
N PHE A 37 4.13 25.00 -2.39
CA PHE A 37 4.06 24.52 -3.78
C PHE A 37 2.72 24.77 -4.46
N TYR A 38 1.65 24.87 -3.69
CA TYR A 38 0.28 24.99 -4.19
C TYR A 38 -0.44 26.19 -3.58
N ARG A 39 -1.34 26.78 -4.37
CA ARG A 39 -2.20 27.90 -3.94
C ARG A 39 -3.62 27.66 -4.38
N PHE A 40 -4.56 27.99 -3.49
CA PHE A 40 -5.98 28.05 -3.78
C PHE A 40 -6.56 29.30 -3.17
N THR A 41 -6.57 30.42 -3.94
CA THR A 41 -6.92 31.75 -3.46
C THR A 41 -8.09 32.37 -4.22
N LEU A 42 -8.70 31.59 -5.13
CA LEU A 42 -9.85 32.02 -5.92
C LEU A 42 -10.81 30.87 -6.15
N LEU A 43 -12.05 31.06 -5.77
CA LEU A 43 -13.17 30.17 -6.11
C LEU A 43 -14.31 31.03 -6.65
N ASN A 44 -14.58 30.93 -7.94
CA ASN A 44 -15.73 31.59 -8.55
C ASN A 44 -17.00 30.76 -8.31
N PRO A 45 -18.14 31.35 -7.91
CA PRO A 45 -19.38 30.62 -7.65
C PRO A 45 -19.79 29.64 -8.76
N PRO A 46 -19.67 29.94 -10.05
CA PRO A 46 -19.98 28.99 -11.12
C PRO A 46 -19.05 27.79 -11.20
N SER A 47 -17.86 27.83 -10.56
CA SER A 47 -16.86 26.75 -10.54
C SER A 47 -16.93 25.91 -9.27
N SER A 48 -17.79 26.28 -8.32
CA SER A 48 -18.02 25.48 -7.11
C SER A 48 -19.11 24.45 -7.37
N PRO A 49 -18.84 23.15 -7.11
CA PRO A 49 -19.90 22.14 -7.17
C PRO A 49 -20.89 22.26 -6.01
N GLY A 50 -20.55 23.08 -4.98
CA GLY A 50 -21.30 23.17 -3.74
C GLY A 50 -21.15 21.93 -2.85
N PRO A 51 -21.84 21.90 -1.71
CA PRO A 51 -21.82 20.77 -0.80
C PRO A 51 -22.51 19.54 -1.41
N ASN A 52 -22.03 18.36 -1.05
CA ASN A 52 -22.61 17.07 -1.42
C ASN A 52 -22.84 16.20 -0.18
N GLU A 53 -23.52 15.06 -0.36
CA GLU A 53 -23.84 14.13 0.73
C GLU A 53 -22.60 13.43 1.35
N HIS A 54 -21.46 13.45 0.64
CA HIS A 54 -20.20 12.85 1.10
C HIS A 54 -19.31 13.93 1.72
N ALA A 55 -19.68 14.40 2.91
CA ALA A 55 -19.00 15.49 3.60
C ALA A 55 -17.51 15.20 3.90
N LYS A 56 -17.14 13.92 4.05
CA LYS A 56 -15.78 13.49 4.29
C LYS A 56 -15.29 12.61 3.13
N ILE A 57 -14.18 13.01 2.53
CA ILE A 57 -13.46 12.23 1.52
C ILE A 57 -12.15 11.77 2.14
N ASP A 58 -11.97 10.46 2.26
CA ASP A 58 -10.76 9.88 2.83
C ASP A 58 -9.58 10.03 1.89
N VAL A 59 -8.45 10.44 2.45
CA VAL A 59 -7.17 10.54 1.76
C VAL A 59 -6.27 9.39 2.20
N VAL A 60 -5.96 8.49 1.29
CA VAL A 60 -5.03 7.39 1.52
C VAL A 60 -3.84 7.55 0.60
N ILE A 61 -2.62 7.51 1.14
CA ILE A 61 -1.39 7.66 0.35
C ILE A 61 -0.55 6.39 0.37
N SER A 62 0.12 6.12 -0.75
CA SER A 62 1.07 5.00 -0.83
C SER A 62 2.37 5.33 -0.11
N ALA A 63 2.86 4.38 0.66
CA ALA A 63 4.16 4.50 1.31
C ALA A 63 4.91 3.16 1.38
N VAL A 64 6.22 3.26 1.22
CA VAL A 64 7.23 2.24 1.54
C VAL A 64 8.27 2.84 2.49
N ASN A 65 8.52 4.15 2.36
CA ASN A 65 9.55 4.85 3.10
C ASN A 65 8.99 5.65 4.27
N PRO A 66 9.80 5.90 5.32
CA PRO A 66 9.37 6.52 6.57
C PRO A 66 8.71 7.89 6.42
N PHE A 67 9.11 8.71 5.44
CA PHE A 67 8.52 10.04 5.28
C PHE A 67 7.03 9.97 4.97
N ASN A 68 6.66 9.23 3.92
CA ASN A 68 5.25 9.10 3.53
C ASN A 68 4.44 8.31 4.57
N ALA A 69 5.03 7.30 5.23
CA ALA A 69 4.38 6.59 6.32
C ALA A 69 4.02 7.54 7.47
N ARG A 70 4.95 8.41 7.88
CA ARG A 70 4.69 9.45 8.88
C ARG A 70 3.63 10.44 8.41
N LEU A 71 3.73 10.91 7.17
CA LEU A 71 2.75 11.83 6.59
C LEU A 71 1.34 11.22 6.58
N ALA A 72 1.23 9.91 6.29
CA ALA A 72 -0.06 9.21 6.35
C ALA A 72 -0.68 9.32 7.75
N GLY A 73 0.09 9.05 8.81
CA GLY A 73 -0.38 9.22 10.19
C GLY A 73 -0.73 10.65 10.54
N GLU A 74 0.10 11.62 10.15
CA GLU A 74 -0.08 13.02 10.49
C GLU A 74 -1.28 13.67 9.80
N GLU A 75 -1.51 13.39 8.53
CA GLU A 75 -2.42 14.20 7.70
C GLU A 75 -3.39 13.40 6.83
N CYS A 76 -3.28 12.05 6.75
CA CYS A 76 -4.14 11.24 5.90
C CYS A 76 -5.10 10.36 6.72
N ASP A 77 -6.07 9.75 6.05
CA ASP A 77 -7.01 8.82 6.69
C ASP A 77 -6.50 7.37 6.63
N GLY A 78 -5.38 7.14 5.95
CA GLY A 78 -4.75 5.84 5.92
C GLY A 78 -3.52 5.75 5.02
N ILE A 79 -2.97 4.55 4.97
CA ILE A 79 -1.83 4.17 4.16
C ILE A 79 -2.20 3.02 3.21
N ALA A 80 -1.84 3.15 1.93
CA ALA A 80 -1.81 2.05 0.99
C ALA A 80 -0.38 1.48 0.98
N ILE A 81 -0.22 0.35 1.64
CA ILE A 81 1.07 -0.35 1.76
C ILE A 81 1.39 -0.97 0.40
N HIS A 82 2.57 -0.67 -0.13
CA HIS A 82 2.98 -1.20 -1.43
C HIS A 82 3.16 -2.73 -1.37
N GLY A 83 2.83 -3.44 -2.44
CA GLY A 83 3.00 -4.89 -2.51
C GLY A 83 4.44 -5.36 -2.29
N PHE A 84 5.45 -4.54 -2.61
CA PHE A 84 6.84 -4.80 -2.27
C PHE A 84 7.17 -4.32 -0.84
N SER A 85 6.37 -4.76 0.13
CA SER A 85 6.61 -4.63 1.57
C SER A 85 6.40 -6.00 2.19
N THR A 86 7.39 -6.52 2.89
CA THR A 86 7.21 -7.77 3.62
C THR A 86 6.25 -7.57 4.79
N PHE A 87 5.61 -8.62 5.25
CA PHE A 87 4.74 -8.57 6.43
C PHE A 87 5.51 -8.13 7.67
N ARG A 88 6.75 -8.59 7.79
CA ARG A 88 7.66 -8.16 8.86
C ARG A 88 7.98 -6.67 8.78
N TYR A 89 8.34 -6.14 7.59
CA TYR A 89 8.61 -4.71 7.41
C TYR A 89 7.37 -3.85 7.71
N THR A 90 6.20 -4.32 7.30
CA THR A 90 4.93 -3.65 7.60
C THR A 90 4.68 -3.56 9.10
N ARG A 91 4.83 -4.69 9.82
CA ARG A 91 4.56 -4.78 11.26
C ARG A 91 5.60 -4.05 12.10
N GLU A 92 6.89 -4.22 11.79
CA GLU A 92 7.99 -3.69 12.63
C GLU A 92 8.38 -2.26 12.28
N VAL A 93 8.09 -1.77 11.06
CA VAL A 93 8.55 -0.47 10.58
C VAL A 93 7.41 0.46 10.19
N LEU A 94 6.54 0.06 9.24
CA LEU A 94 5.55 1.00 8.69
C LEU A 94 4.46 1.34 9.70
N ILE A 95 3.82 0.35 10.32
CA ILE A 95 2.73 0.58 11.29
C ILE A 95 3.20 1.46 12.46
N PRO A 96 4.33 1.17 13.13
CA PRO A 96 4.82 2.05 14.21
C PRO A 96 5.06 3.50 13.77
N ILE A 97 5.57 3.71 12.55
CA ILE A 97 5.81 5.07 12.03
C ILE A 97 4.49 5.81 11.77
N VAL A 98 3.49 5.13 11.22
CA VAL A 98 2.16 5.70 10.95
C VAL A 98 1.47 6.07 12.26
N VAL A 99 1.46 5.15 13.23
CA VAL A 99 0.88 5.33 14.58
C VAL A 99 1.54 6.51 15.28
N ALA A 100 2.87 6.53 15.39
CA ALA A 100 3.60 7.64 16.00
C ALA A 100 3.37 8.97 15.26
N GLY A 101 3.15 8.95 13.95
CA GLY A 101 2.77 10.12 13.18
C GLY A 101 1.43 10.70 13.61
N ALA A 102 0.40 9.85 13.80
CA ALA A 102 -0.92 10.24 14.26
C ALA A 102 -0.88 10.79 15.70
N GLU A 103 -0.26 10.05 16.62
CA GLU A 103 -0.12 10.43 18.01
C GLU A 103 0.56 11.80 18.19
N ARG A 104 1.59 12.07 17.38
CA ARG A 104 2.34 13.34 17.40
C ARG A 104 1.47 14.56 17.15
N VAL A 105 0.39 14.41 16.40
CA VAL A 105 -0.55 15.49 16.09
C VAL A 105 -1.89 15.34 16.82
N GLY A 106 -1.97 14.45 17.83
CA GLY A 106 -3.14 14.25 18.67
C GLY A 106 -4.29 13.52 17.97
N ARG A 107 -4.02 12.74 16.90
CA ARG A 107 -5.03 11.91 16.23
C ARG A 107 -5.06 10.52 16.83
N ASP A 108 -6.26 9.93 16.87
CA ASP A 108 -6.45 8.54 17.27
C ASP A 108 -5.99 7.58 16.15
N PRO A 109 -4.94 6.76 16.38
CA PRO A 109 -4.45 5.83 15.37
C PRO A 109 -5.47 4.75 14.98
N SER A 110 -6.43 4.43 15.84
CA SER A 110 -7.45 3.40 15.57
C SER A 110 -8.40 3.78 14.42
N THR A 111 -8.43 5.08 14.05
CA THR A 111 -9.24 5.58 12.93
C THR A 111 -8.55 5.45 11.58
N LEU A 112 -7.30 5.01 11.54
CA LEU A 112 -6.52 4.94 10.31
C LEU A 112 -6.76 3.65 9.54
N HIS A 113 -6.81 3.75 8.22
CA HIS A 113 -6.90 2.62 7.32
C HIS A 113 -5.52 2.10 6.93
N PHE A 114 -5.31 0.80 7.06
CA PHE A 114 -4.13 0.10 6.58
C PHE A 114 -4.54 -0.86 5.47
N ARG A 115 -4.16 -0.54 4.22
CA ARG A 115 -4.60 -1.25 3.02
C ARG A 115 -3.44 -1.89 2.29
N GLY A 116 -3.59 -3.14 1.82
CA GLY A 116 -2.61 -3.83 0.97
C GLY A 116 -1.40 -4.35 1.73
N GLY A 117 -0.24 -4.34 1.08
CA GLY A 117 1.01 -4.95 1.56
C GLY A 117 1.12 -6.43 1.20
N GLY A 118 2.32 -6.85 0.76
CA GLY A 118 2.55 -8.18 0.22
C GLY A 118 1.84 -8.42 -1.12
N PHE A 119 2.06 -9.60 -1.68
CA PHE A 119 1.34 -10.07 -2.87
C PHE A 119 0.53 -11.30 -2.52
N VAL A 120 -0.65 -11.43 -3.10
CA VAL A 120 -1.42 -12.66 -3.05
C VAL A 120 -1.09 -13.47 -4.29
N VAL A 121 -0.53 -14.66 -4.09
CA VAL A 121 -0.09 -15.61 -5.11
C VAL A 121 -0.94 -16.85 -4.96
N THR A 122 -1.89 -17.03 -5.85
CA THR A 122 -2.90 -18.09 -5.72
C THR A 122 -3.24 -18.72 -7.05
N GLY A 123 -3.79 -19.92 -7.01
CA GLY A 123 -4.30 -20.68 -8.14
C GLY A 123 -5.42 -21.60 -7.68
N ARG A 124 -6.23 -22.08 -8.63
CA ARG A 124 -7.29 -23.06 -8.35
C ARG A 124 -6.71 -24.43 -7.96
N ASP A 125 -5.52 -24.72 -8.49
CA ASP A 125 -4.78 -25.96 -8.29
C ASP A 125 -3.27 -25.67 -8.21
N GLU A 126 -2.48 -26.72 -7.97
CA GLU A 126 -1.03 -26.66 -7.85
C GLU A 126 -0.32 -26.23 -9.15
N GLU A 127 -0.88 -26.52 -10.32
CA GLU A 127 -0.31 -26.11 -11.59
C GLU A 127 -0.45 -24.60 -11.80
N GLU A 128 -1.63 -24.06 -11.53
CA GLU A 128 -1.85 -22.60 -11.57
C GLU A 128 -1.03 -21.88 -10.49
N LEU A 129 -0.98 -22.43 -9.27
CA LEU A 129 -0.20 -21.89 -8.18
C LEU A 129 1.29 -21.84 -8.53
N SER A 130 1.83 -22.88 -9.12
CA SER A 130 3.23 -22.95 -9.56
C SER A 130 3.53 -21.83 -10.59
N ARG A 131 2.66 -21.65 -11.58
CA ARG A 131 2.80 -20.55 -12.56
C ARG A 131 2.71 -19.16 -11.88
N ALA A 132 1.79 -19.01 -10.94
CA ALA A 132 1.64 -17.76 -10.19
C ALA A 132 2.89 -17.44 -9.34
N ARG A 133 3.53 -18.46 -8.73
CA ARG A 133 4.79 -18.31 -7.98
C ARG A 133 5.91 -17.81 -8.88
N GLU A 134 6.10 -18.37 -10.07
CA GLU A 134 7.13 -17.89 -11.00
C GLU A 134 6.88 -16.47 -11.49
N ASN A 135 5.62 -16.09 -11.71
CA ASN A 135 5.26 -14.72 -12.03
C ASN A 135 5.55 -13.75 -10.86
N ALA A 136 5.29 -14.19 -9.63
CA ALA A 136 5.62 -13.42 -8.43
C ALA A 136 7.13 -13.24 -8.28
N ARG A 137 7.93 -14.29 -8.50
CA ARG A 137 9.40 -14.26 -8.48
C ARG A 137 9.94 -13.23 -9.46
N ARG A 138 9.45 -13.22 -10.70
CA ARG A 138 9.80 -12.23 -11.72
C ARG A 138 9.39 -10.81 -11.30
N ARG A 139 8.22 -10.64 -10.72
CA ARG A 139 7.75 -9.35 -10.21
C ARG A 139 8.61 -8.84 -9.06
N LEU A 140 8.96 -9.71 -8.10
CA LEU A 140 9.81 -9.37 -6.97
C LEU A 140 11.22 -8.98 -7.40
N SER A 141 11.80 -9.69 -8.38
CA SER A 141 13.13 -9.33 -8.91
C SER A 141 13.13 -7.93 -9.52
N TYR A 142 12.08 -7.56 -10.26
CA TYR A 142 11.93 -6.21 -10.81
C TYR A 142 11.83 -5.14 -9.70
N TYR A 143 10.95 -5.31 -8.72
CA TYR A 143 10.84 -4.34 -7.62
C TYR A 143 12.11 -4.29 -6.76
N GLY A 144 12.71 -5.44 -6.46
CA GLY A 144 13.94 -5.53 -5.66
C GLY A 144 15.13 -4.80 -6.27
N SER A 145 15.14 -4.58 -7.59
CA SER A 145 16.16 -3.78 -8.27
C SER A 145 16.06 -2.28 -8.02
N THR A 146 14.92 -1.82 -7.49
CA THR A 146 14.63 -0.40 -7.30
C THR A 146 15.22 0.12 -5.99
N ARG A 147 16.14 1.09 -6.06
CA ARG A 147 16.85 1.64 -4.90
C ARG A 147 15.95 2.13 -3.77
N SER A 148 14.78 2.68 -4.09
CA SER A 148 13.84 3.17 -3.07
C SER A 148 13.27 2.07 -2.17
N TYR A 149 13.36 0.81 -2.58
CA TYR A 149 12.91 -0.36 -1.83
C TYR A 149 14.02 -1.09 -1.06
N ALA A 150 15.26 -0.64 -1.18
CA ALA A 150 16.42 -1.26 -0.52
C ALA A 150 16.25 -1.42 1.01
N LYS A 151 15.48 -0.54 1.66
CA LYS A 151 15.21 -0.63 3.10
C LYS A 151 14.37 -1.85 3.47
N VAL A 152 13.45 -2.26 2.60
CA VAL A 152 12.65 -3.47 2.80
C VAL A 152 13.57 -4.70 2.77
N MET A 153 14.41 -4.79 1.74
CA MET A 153 15.40 -5.87 1.60
C MET A 153 16.39 -5.88 2.77
N GLY A 154 16.85 -4.69 3.19
CA GLY A 154 17.83 -4.53 4.27
C GLY A 154 17.36 -5.02 5.63
N LEU A 155 16.06 -4.98 5.94
CA LEU A 155 15.50 -5.52 7.19
C LEU A 155 15.75 -7.04 7.32
N HIS A 156 15.81 -7.73 6.19
CA HIS A 156 16.04 -9.16 6.11
C HIS A 156 17.50 -9.54 5.87
N GLY A 157 18.40 -8.56 5.77
CA GLY A 157 19.81 -8.79 5.46
C GLY A 157 20.11 -9.00 3.98
N TRP A 158 19.14 -8.84 3.07
CA TRP A 158 19.28 -9.05 1.62
C TRP A 158 19.85 -7.82 0.89
N VAL A 159 20.87 -7.21 1.46
CA VAL A 159 21.49 -5.99 0.92
C VAL A 159 22.28 -6.30 -0.35
N ASP A 160 22.97 -7.44 -0.37
CA ASP A 160 23.79 -7.87 -1.51
C ASP A 160 22.93 -8.29 -2.70
N GLU A 161 21.79 -8.95 -2.43
CA GLU A 161 20.81 -9.34 -3.42
C GLU A 161 20.16 -8.09 -4.05
N ALA A 162 19.79 -7.09 -3.25
CA ALA A 162 19.26 -5.83 -3.75
C ALA A 162 20.28 -5.11 -4.65
N ALA A 163 21.55 -5.08 -4.25
CA ALA A 163 22.63 -4.50 -5.06
C ALA A 163 22.87 -5.30 -6.35
N HIS A 164 22.77 -6.64 -6.29
CA HIS A 164 22.91 -7.50 -7.45
C HIS A 164 21.76 -7.28 -8.44
N LEU A 165 20.51 -7.30 -7.97
CA LEU A 165 19.33 -7.01 -8.78
C LEU A 165 19.44 -5.63 -9.46
N HIS A 166 19.89 -4.63 -8.71
CA HIS A 166 20.08 -3.29 -9.27
C HIS A 166 21.12 -3.28 -10.39
N ARG A 167 22.27 -3.94 -10.24
CA ARG A 167 23.29 -4.02 -11.30
C ARG A 167 22.74 -4.67 -12.56
N LEU A 168 22.07 -5.83 -12.40
CA LEU A 168 21.46 -6.55 -13.55
C LEU A 168 20.40 -5.69 -14.25
N SER A 169 19.60 -4.94 -13.51
CA SER A 169 18.57 -4.05 -14.11
C SER A 169 19.19 -2.93 -14.93
N VAL A 170 20.30 -2.35 -14.48
CA VAL A 170 21.04 -1.32 -15.25
C VAL A 170 21.68 -1.89 -16.51
N GLU A 171 22.10 -3.16 -16.47
CA GLU A 171 22.63 -3.89 -17.61
C GLU A 171 21.55 -4.44 -18.57
N GLY A 172 20.27 -4.29 -18.22
CA GLY A 172 19.15 -4.81 -19.00
C GLY A 172 18.97 -6.33 -18.96
N LYS A 173 19.59 -7.00 -17.98
CA LYS A 173 19.61 -8.46 -17.82
C LYS A 173 18.43 -8.97 -16.98
N TRP A 174 17.24 -8.69 -17.43
CA TRP A 174 16.00 -8.92 -16.67
C TRP A 174 15.76 -10.40 -16.29
N ASP A 175 16.08 -11.31 -17.19
CA ASP A 175 15.89 -12.75 -16.92
C ASP A 175 16.94 -13.31 -15.95
N GLU A 176 18.15 -12.74 -15.92
CA GLU A 176 19.19 -13.11 -14.97
C GLU A 176 18.86 -12.66 -13.53
N MET A 177 17.91 -11.72 -13.36
CA MET A 177 17.48 -11.25 -12.04
C MET A 177 16.61 -12.27 -11.30
N VAL A 178 15.83 -13.06 -12.01
CA VAL A 178 14.79 -13.94 -11.45
C VAL A 178 15.37 -14.96 -10.45
N PRO A 179 16.51 -15.65 -10.72
CA PRO A 179 17.10 -16.60 -9.77
C PRO A 179 17.62 -15.99 -8.47
N THR A 180 17.79 -14.67 -8.41
CA THR A 180 18.19 -13.98 -7.17
C THR A 180 17.09 -14.00 -6.11
N VAL A 181 15.82 -14.11 -6.54
CA VAL A 181 14.68 -14.17 -5.62
C VAL A 181 14.52 -15.60 -5.11
N THR A 182 14.83 -15.84 -3.85
CA THR A 182 14.73 -17.15 -3.20
C THR A 182 13.29 -17.49 -2.79
N ASP A 183 13.05 -18.75 -2.40
CA ASP A 183 11.74 -19.14 -1.84
C ASP A 183 11.48 -18.45 -0.51
N GLU A 184 12.51 -18.22 0.33
CA GLU A 184 12.41 -17.44 1.55
C GLU A 184 11.91 -16.01 1.26
N MET A 185 12.44 -15.35 0.23
CA MET A 185 11.96 -14.05 -0.18
C MET A 185 10.50 -14.09 -0.63
N LEU A 186 10.10 -15.11 -1.42
CA LEU A 186 8.72 -15.30 -1.79
C LEU A 186 7.80 -15.39 -0.58
N ASP A 187 8.17 -16.21 0.42
CA ASP A 187 7.37 -16.39 1.62
C ASP A 187 7.24 -15.12 2.47
N GLU A 188 8.28 -14.28 2.50
CA GLU A 188 8.25 -13.01 3.23
C GLU A 188 7.42 -11.93 2.51
N PHE A 189 7.41 -11.92 1.18
CA PHE A 189 6.68 -10.93 0.40
C PHE A 189 5.27 -11.36 0.01
N CYS A 190 4.94 -12.66 0.06
CA CYS A 190 3.71 -13.17 -0.54
C CYS A 190 2.87 -13.97 0.45
N VAL A 191 1.56 -13.92 0.25
CA VAL A 191 0.65 -14.99 0.70
C VAL A 191 0.56 -15.98 -0.44
N ILE A 192 0.91 -17.25 -0.19
CA ILE A 192 0.97 -18.28 -1.23
C ILE A 192 0.09 -19.46 -0.82
N GLY A 193 -0.84 -19.85 -1.69
CA GLY A 193 -1.71 -21.01 -1.49
C GLY A 193 -2.74 -21.17 -2.57
N THR A 194 -3.30 -22.36 -2.68
CA THR A 194 -4.50 -22.60 -3.52
C THR A 194 -5.71 -21.88 -2.94
N TRP A 195 -6.79 -21.80 -3.70
CA TRP A 195 -8.01 -21.13 -3.23
C TRP A 195 -8.53 -21.71 -1.90
N ASP A 196 -8.41 -23.01 -1.69
CA ASP A 196 -8.85 -23.66 -0.45
C ASP A 196 -7.97 -23.33 0.75
N GLU A 197 -6.67 -23.08 0.53
CA GLU A 197 -5.71 -22.72 1.57
C GLU A 197 -5.69 -21.21 1.87
N LEU A 198 -6.15 -20.40 0.90
CA LEU A 198 -5.94 -18.95 0.90
C LEU A 198 -6.48 -18.25 2.16
N PRO A 199 -7.68 -18.55 2.70
CA PRO A 199 -8.17 -17.89 3.91
C PRO A 199 -7.26 -18.10 5.11
N ALA A 200 -6.78 -19.33 5.32
CA ALA A 200 -5.86 -19.65 6.41
C ALA A 200 -4.51 -18.94 6.25
N ARG A 201 -3.94 -18.94 5.04
CA ARG A 201 -2.69 -18.26 4.73
C ARG A 201 -2.80 -16.74 4.87
N MET A 202 -3.91 -16.16 4.43
CA MET A 202 -4.15 -14.72 4.59
C MET A 202 -4.33 -14.35 6.06
N ARG A 203 -5.03 -15.17 6.85
CA ARG A 203 -5.14 -14.95 8.29
C ARG A 203 -3.78 -14.96 8.97
N GLU A 204 -2.92 -15.92 8.66
CA GLU A 204 -1.56 -16.02 9.21
C GLU A 204 -0.73 -14.74 8.96
N LYS A 205 -0.82 -14.19 7.76
CA LYS A 205 0.01 -13.06 7.32
C LYS A 205 -0.58 -11.69 7.67
N TYR A 206 -1.91 -11.51 7.56
CA TYR A 206 -2.56 -10.20 7.67
C TYR A 206 -3.20 -9.92 9.03
N ALA A 207 -3.38 -10.92 9.91
CA ALA A 207 -3.99 -10.68 11.21
C ALA A 207 -3.22 -9.61 12.01
N GLY A 208 -3.94 -8.59 12.51
CA GLY A 208 -3.37 -7.48 13.26
C GLY A 208 -2.54 -6.50 12.43
N ILE A 209 -2.53 -6.60 11.10
CA ILE A 209 -1.74 -5.72 10.24
C ILE A 209 -2.65 -4.77 9.45
N ASN A 210 -3.69 -5.29 8.83
CA ASN A 210 -4.50 -4.53 7.86
C ASN A 210 -5.92 -4.28 8.37
N THR A 211 -6.52 -3.19 7.91
CA THR A 211 -7.97 -2.96 7.99
C THR A 211 -8.68 -3.44 6.72
N GLU A 212 -7.94 -3.51 5.62
CA GLU A 212 -8.46 -3.94 4.33
C GLU A 212 -7.43 -4.78 3.58
N VAL A 213 -7.86 -5.89 3.02
CA VAL A 213 -7.06 -6.74 2.13
C VAL A 213 -7.75 -6.87 0.79
N SER A 214 -6.98 -7.10 -0.27
CA SER A 214 -7.51 -7.36 -1.59
C SER A 214 -7.24 -8.80 -2.00
N PHE A 215 -8.25 -9.43 -2.58
CA PHE A 215 -8.18 -10.74 -3.17
C PHE A 215 -8.57 -10.65 -4.64
N GLY A 216 -7.64 -10.98 -5.52
CA GLY A 216 -7.83 -10.91 -6.98
C GLY A 216 -8.03 -12.29 -7.57
N ALA A 217 -9.27 -12.76 -7.65
CA ALA A 217 -9.65 -13.93 -8.42
C ALA A 217 -10.81 -13.59 -9.36
N GLN A 218 -10.88 -14.28 -10.49
CA GLN A 218 -11.98 -14.18 -11.44
C GLN A 218 -12.63 -15.55 -11.60
N ALA A 219 -13.93 -15.60 -11.34
CA ALA A 219 -14.73 -16.80 -11.58
C ALA A 219 -14.96 -16.99 -13.09
N SER A 220 -14.81 -18.22 -13.55
CA SER A 220 -15.13 -18.62 -14.92
C SER A 220 -16.50 -19.36 -15.00
N ASN A 221 -17.08 -19.71 -13.86
CA ASN A 221 -18.35 -20.44 -13.75
C ASN A 221 -19.03 -20.14 -12.38
N PRO A 222 -20.31 -20.51 -12.20
CA PRO A 222 -21.05 -20.26 -10.96
C PRO A 222 -20.46 -20.94 -9.72
N ASP A 223 -19.84 -22.10 -9.84
CA ASP A 223 -19.25 -22.82 -8.70
C ASP A 223 -18.02 -22.08 -8.18
N GLU A 224 -17.16 -21.59 -9.07
CA GLU A 224 -16.02 -20.73 -8.71
C GLU A 224 -16.49 -19.40 -8.10
N GLU A 225 -17.60 -18.83 -8.59
CA GLU A 225 -18.17 -17.61 -7.99
C GLU A 225 -18.65 -17.87 -6.56
N ALA A 226 -19.25 -19.03 -6.30
CA ALA A 226 -19.67 -19.42 -4.95
C ALA A 226 -18.46 -19.60 -4.04
N GLN A 227 -17.40 -20.29 -4.49
CA GLN A 227 -16.17 -20.49 -3.73
C GLN A 227 -15.48 -19.14 -3.40
N ILE A 228 -15.40 -18.21 -4.35
CA ILE A 228 -14.84 -16.87 -4.11
C ILE A 228 -15.65 -16.11 -3.04
N LYS A 229 -16.99 -16.22 -3.05
CA LYS A 229 -17.84 -15.62 -2.01
C LYS A 229 -17.58 -16.20 -0.63
N GLU A 230 -17.37 -17.52 -0.53
CA GLU A 230 -16.99 -18.19 0.72
C GLU A 230 -15.63 -17.70 1.22
N ILE A 231 -14.62 -17.67 0.35
CA ILE A 231 -13.30 -17.12 0.67
C ILE A 231 -13.43 -15.68 1.20
N ILE A 232 -14.16 -14.81 0.52
CA ILE A 232 -14.37 -13.42 0.96
C ILE A 232 -15.05 -13.36 2.33
N ALA A 233 -16.03 -14.24 2.60
CA ALA A 233 -16.71 -14.30 3.89
C ALA A 233 -15.73 -14.67 5.02
N GLU A 234 -14.84 -15.62 4.79
CA GLU A 234 -13.78 -15.98 5.74
C GLU A 234 -12.76 -14.87 5.94
N LEU A 235 -12.33 -14.20 4.86
CA LEU A 235 -11.38 -13.08 4.95
C LEU A 235 -11.90 -11.93 5.81
N LYS A 236 -13.21 -11.68 5.82
CA LYS A 236 -13.85 -10.68 6.67
C LYS A 236 -13.76 -10.98 8.17
N THR A 237 -13.39 -12.19 8.55
CA THR A 237 -13.19 -12.59 9.95
C THR A 237 -11.74 -12.45 10.42
N ILE A 238 -10.83 -11.98 9.58
CA ILE A 238 -9.42 -11.75 9.97
C ILE A 238 -9.38 -10.54 10.89
N PRO A 239 -8.74 -10.64 12.09
CA PRO A 239 -8.62 -9.51 13.00
C PRO A 239 -7.87 -8.34 12.34
N THR A 240 -8.35 -7.13 12.53
CA THR A 240 -7.73 -5.93 12.00
C THR A 240 -6.64 -5.39 12.93
N VAL A 241 -5.94 -4.34 12.50
CA VAL A 241 -4.97 -3.61 13.32
C VAL A 241 -5.66 -3.11 14.61
N GLY A 242 -5.08 -3.44 15.76
CA GLY A 242 -5.63 -3.09 17.08
C GLY A 242 -6.60 -4.10 17.68
N GLU A 243 -7.02 -5.15 16.95
CA GLU A 243 -7.89 -6.23 17.43
C GLU A 243 -7.14 -7.55 17.71
N ALA A 244 -5.84 -7.63 17.41
CA ALA A 244 -5.01 -8.82 17.55
C ALA A 244 -4.12 -8.77 18.80
#